data_aa43d0ecc8dfaf126438a8a1c2ce3538
#
_entry.id   aa43d0ecc8dfaf126438a8a1c2ce3538
#
_cell.length_a   1.000
_cell.length_b   1.000
_cell.length_c   1.000
_cell.angle_alpha   90.00
_cell.angle_beta   90.00
_cell.angle_gamma   90.00
#
_symmetry.space_group_name_H-M   'P 1'
#
loop_
_entity.id
_entity.type
_entity.pdbx_description
1 polymer ?
#
loop_
_entity_poly.entity_id
_entity_poly.type
_entity_poly.pdbx_seq_one_letter_code
_entity_poly.pdbx_strand_id
1 'polypeptide(L)'
;HPELRERKEDDLPDTYCPSNPDVYKIVFDILDEVTELFKPKMINIGHDEYFSVALCEKCRKKDPARIFADDIMKIKAYLDKYNVKTMMWSEMLLNAIGKQGQSWGGSHKYVLNMRTNEFLEERPATYRAIDMISKDIIMFNWYWSISPSYEKLFKEKGFDALFGNFYSLTF
;
A
#
# COMPACT_ATOMS: atom_id res chain seq x y z
N HIS A 1 -19.01 -6.47 -0.02
CA HIS A 1 -18.49 -7.12 1.20
C HIS A 1 -18.19 -6.10 2.31
N PRO A 2 -19.22 -5.41 2.83
CA PRO A 2 -19.01 -4.39 3.87
C PRO A 2 -18.43 -4.97 5.17
N GLU A 3 -18.59 -6.26 5.41
CA GLU A 3 -18.04 -6.99 6.56
C GLU A 3 -16.52 -7.17 6.52
N LEU A 4 -15.90 -6.96 5.38
CA LEU A 4 -14.46 -7.12 5.18
C LEU A 4 -13.68 -5.82 5.31
N ARG A 5 -14.33 -4.68 5.27
CA ARG A 5 -13.69 -3.36 5.31
C ARG A 5 -13.02 -3.07 6.66
N GLU A 6 -11.96 -2.27 6.62
CA GLU A 6 -11.22 -1.83 7.81
C GLU A 6 -12.07 -0.89 8.66
N ARG A 7 -12.79 0.07 8.06
CA ARG A 7 -13.70 0.99 8.74
C ARG A 7 -15.16 0.63 8.46
N LYS A 8 -15.93 0.35 9.52
CA LYS A 8 -17.34 -0.02 9.39
C LYS A 8 -18.27 1.15 9.08
N GLU A 9 -17.87 2.35 9.45
CA GLU A 9 -18.71 3.56 9.43
C GLU A 9 -18.42 4.44 8.21
N ASP A 10 -17.61 3.94 7.27
CA ASP A 10 -17.23 4.67 6.09
C ASP A 10 -18.16 4.32 4.92
N ASP A 11 -18.81 5.34 4.34
CA ASP A 11 -19.66 5.17 3.17
C ASP A 11 -18.85 4.82 1.91
N LEU A 12 -17.55 5.19 1.89
CA LEU A 12 -16.60 4.88 0.83
C LEU A 12 -15.36 4.18 1.41
N PRO A 13 -15.47 2.90 1.76
CA PRO A 13 -14.33 2.16 2.30
C PRO A 13 -13.24 2.03 1.25
N ASP A 14 -12.04 2.47 1.61
CA ASP A 14 -10.86 2.45 0.75
C ASP A 14 -10.04 1.15 0.89
N THR A 15 -10.19 0.44 2.02
CA THR A 15 -9.40 -0.75 2.32
C THR A 15 -10.20 -1.82 3.06
N TYR A 16 -9.74 -3.05 2.92
CA TYR A 16 -10.19 -4.17 3.73
C TYR A 16 -9.37 -4.30 5.02
N CYS A 17 -9.86 -5.08 5.98
CA CYS A 17 -9.14 -5.38 7.21
C CYS A 17 -8.17 -6.55 7.04
N PRO A 18 -6.83 -6.35 7.03
CA PRO A 18 -5.86 -7.44 6.85
C PRO A 18 -5.85 -8.47 7.99
N SER A 19 -6.44 -8.13 9.13
CA SER A 19 -6.63 -9.06 10.24
C SER A 19 -7.88 -9.92 10.12
N ASN A 20 -8.68 -9.74 9.06
CA ASN A 20 -9.83 -10.59 8.77
C ASN A 20 -9.43 -11.70 7.78
N PRO A 21 -9.41 -12.98 8.18
CA PRO A 21 -8.98 -14.09 7.30
C PRO A 21 -9.90 -14.28 6.08
N ASP A 22 -11.17 -13.86 6.15
CA ASP A 22 -12.12 -14.02 5.05
C ASP A 22 -11.79 -13.13 3.85
N VAL A 23 -11.05 -12.04 4.05
CA VAL A 23 -10.51 -11.20 2.98
C VAL A 23 -9.67 -12.04 2.01
N TYR A 24 -8.81 -12.89 2.54
CA TYR A 24 -7.88 -13.65 1.71
C TYR A 24 -8.52 -14.77 0.91
N LYS A 25 -9.73 -15.22 1.28
CA LYS A 25 -10.50 -16.12 0.44
C LYS A 25 -10.83 -15.43 -0.89
N ILE A 26 -11.34 -14.18 -0.81
CA ILE A 26 -11.70 -13.42 -2.01
C ILE A 26 -10.44 -12.99 -2.78
N VAL A 27 -9.43 -12.47 -2.08
CA VAL A 27 -8.18 -12.04 -2.73
C VAL A 27 -7.53 -13.20 -3.50
N PHE A 28 -7.46 -14.37 -2.89
CA PHE A 28 -6.84 -15.53 -3.52
C PHE A 28 -7.69 -16.11 -4.65
N ASP A 29 -9.03 -16.14 -4.51
CA ASP A 29 -9.92 -16.55 -5.60
C ASP A 29 -9.74 -15.64 -6.85
N ILE A 30 -9.62 -14.31 -6.64
CA ILE A 30 -9.34 -13.37 -7.73
C ILE A 30 -7.97 -13.62 -8.36
N LEU A 31 -6.95 -13.86 -7.53
CA LEU A 31 -5.59 -14.12 -8.02
C LEU A 31 -5.51 -15.44 -8.79
N ASP A 32 -6.25 -16.47 -8.37
CA ASP A 32 -6.36 -17.75 -9.08
C ASP A 32 -7.00 -17.55 -10.46
N GLU A 33 -8.13 -16.84 -10.53
CA GLU A 33 -8.82 -16.56 -11.79
C GLU A 33 -7.92 -15.76 -12.75
N VAL A 34 -7.26 -14.70 -12.26
CA VAL A 34 -6.33 -13.90 -13.06
C VAL A 34 -5.14 -14.73 -13.53
N THR A 35 -4.58 -15.53 -12.65
CA THR A 35 -3.39 -16.35 -12.97
C THR A 35 -3.73 -17.45 -13.97
N GLU A 36 -4.88 -18.11 -13.83
CA GLU A 36 -5.34 -19.15 -14.76
C GLU A 36 -5.65 -18.56 -16.14
N LEU A 37 -6.36 -17.43 -16.18
CA LEU A 37 -6.81 -16.82 -17.43
C LEU A 37 -5.68 -16.17 -18.22
N PHE A 38 -4.84 -15.37 -17.57
CA PHE A 38 -3.82 -14.55 -18.23
C PHE A 38 -2.41 -15.15 -18.22
N LYS A 39 -2.14 -16.11 -17.31
CA LYS A 39 -0.82 -16.71 -17.10
C LYS A 39 0.29 -15.67 -17.01
N PRO A 40 0.13 -14.64 -16.17
CA PRO A 40 1.05 -13.52 -16.09
C PRO A 40 2.39 -13.97 -15.49
N LYS A 41 3.47 -13.31 -15.89
CA LYS A 41 4.79 -13.47 -15.24
C LYS A 41 4.92 -12.62 -13.98
N MET A 42 4.10 -11.58 -13.86
CA MET A 42 4.08 -10.67 -12.73
C MET A 42 2.69 -10.04 -12.56
N ILE A 43 2.32 -9.74 -11.32
CA ILE A 43 1.05 -9.08 -10.96
C ILE A 43 1.36 -7.90 -10.05
N ASN A 44 0.76 -6.74 -10.37
CA ASN A 44 0.72 -5.62 -9.44
C ASN A 44 -0.45 -5.82 -8.48
N ILE A 45 -0.14 -5.93 -7.20
CA ILE A 45 -1.11 -6.20 -6.13
C ILE A 45 -1.78 -4.94 -5.58
N GLY A 46 -1.55 -3.77 -6.21
CA GLY A 46 -2.08 -2.50 -5.73
C GLY A 46 -1.30 -1.95 -4.54
N HIS A 47 -1.98 -1.74 -3.43
CA HIS A 47 -1.47 -1.17 -2.17
C HIS A 47 -1.12 0.32 -2.25
N ASP A 48 -1.61 0.99 -3.28
CA ASP A 48 -1.63 2.44 -3.37
C ASP A 48 -2.72 3.01 -2.46
N GLU A 49 -2.45 4.20 -1.93
CA GLU A 49 -3.40 4.98 -1.12
C GLU A 49 -4.08 4.19 0.02
N TYR A 50 -3.36 3.22 0.58
CA TYR A 50 -3.83 2.32 1.63
C TYR A 50 -3.91 3.05 2.98
N PHE A 51 -4.80 4.04 3.08
CA PHE A 51 -4.82 4.98 4.19
C PHE A 51 -5.54 4.45 5.43
N SER A 52 -6.53 3.61 5.26
CA SER A 52 -7.30 3.02 6.37
C SER A 52 -6.63 1.73 6.86
N VAL A 53 -5.58 1.85 7.65
CA VAL A 53 -4.84 0.73 8.24
C VAL A 53 -4.78 0.86 9.76
N ALA A 54 -4.91 -0.24 10.48
CA ALA A 54 -4.86 -0.30 11.94
C ALA A 54 -5.94 0.53 12.66
N LEU A 55 -7.10 0.72 12.05
CA LEU A 55 -8.19 1.55 12.59
C LEU A 55 -9.28 0.72 13.27
N CYS A 56 -9.56 -0.49 12.79
CA CYS A 56 -10.61 -1.34 13.38
C CYS A 56 -10.19 -1.93 14.74
N GLU A 57 -11.16 -2.45 15.49
CA GLU A 57 -10.90 -3.03 16.81
C GLU A 57 -9.87 -4.17 16.80
N LYS A 58 -9.78 -4.93 15.70
CA LYS A 58 -8.83 -6.03 15.56
C LYS A 58 -7.39 -5.54 15.30
N CYS A 59 -7.25 -4.35 14.72
CA CYS A 59 -5.99 -3.81 14.22
C CYS A 59 -5.41 -2.69 15.06
N ARG A 60 -6.22 -1.82 15.68
CA ARG A 60 -5.81 -0.55 16.34
C ARG A 60 -4.73 -0.66 17.42
N LYS A 61 -4.48 -1.87 17.95
CA LYS A 61 -3.42 -2.12 18.93
C LYS A 61 -2.14 -2.67 18.31
N LYS A 62 -2.13 -2.85 17.00
CA LYS A 62 -0.99 -3.41 16.27
C LYS A 62 -0.20 -2.29 15.58
N ASP A 63 1.06 -2.56 15.25
CA ASP A 63 1.87 -1.64 14.45
C ASP A 63 1.32 -1.56 13.01
N PRO A 64 0.90 -0.37 12.53
CA PRO A 64 0.37 -0.20 11.18
C PRO A 64 1.34 -0.66 10.09
N ALA A 65 2.64 -0.39 10.26
CA ALA A 65 3.66 -0.81 9.30
C ALA A 65 3.78 -2.34 9.25
N ARG A 66 3.66 -3.00 10.38
CA ARG A 66 3.66 -4.47 10.44
C ARG A 66 2.43 -5.07 9.78
N ILE A 67 1.23 -4.52 10.05
CA ILE A 67 -0.02 -4.97 9.42
C ILE A 67 0.09 -4.86 7.89
N PHE A 68 0.57 -3.71 7.41
CA PHE A 68 0.73 -3.45 5.99
C PHE A 68 1.75 -4.40 5.35
N ALA A 69 2.90 -4.61 6.01
CA ALA A 69 3.91 -5.56 5.55
C ALA A 69 3.41 -7.01 5.53
N ASP A 70 2.72 -7.44 6.58
CA ASP A 70 2.21 -8.81 6.68
C ASP A 70 1.15 -9.11 5.60
N ASP A 71 0.34 -8.12 5.23
CA ASP A 71 -0.62 -8.22 4.13
C ASP A 71 0.10 -8.43 2.78
N ILE A 72 1.05 -7.57 2.46
CA ILE A 72 1.89 -7.68 1.25
C ILE A 72 2.56 -9.06 1.19
N MET A 73 3.20 -9.46 2.28
CA MET A 73 3.94 -10.73 2.32
C MET A 73 3.05 -11.96 2.20
N LYS A 74 1.82 -11.90 2.71
CA LYS A 74 0.84 -12.97 2.56
C LYS A 74 0.39 -13.14 1.11
N ILE A 75 0.10 -12.03 0.42
CA ILE A 75 -0.28 -12.05 -1.00
C ILE A 75 0.91 -12.50 -1.85
N LYS A 76 2.11 -11.96 -1.58
CA LYS A 76 3.34 -12.40 -2.25
C LYS A 76 3.56 -13.91 -2.11
N ALA A 77 3.51 -14.44 -0.90
CA ALA A 77 3.69 -15.87 -0.66
C ALA A 77 2.66 -16.74 -1.40
N TYR A 78 1.48 -16.20 -1.68
CA TYR A 78 0.49 -16.86 -2.51
C TYR A 78 0.90 -16.89 -3.98
N LEU A 79 1.33 -15.75 -4.54
CA LEU A 79 1.80 -15.64 -5.92
C LEU A 79 3.07 -16.45 -6.20
N ASP A 80 3.97 -16.58 -5.22
CA ASP A 80 5.19 -17.39 -5.31
C ASP A 80 4.91 -18.85 -5.65
N LYS A 81 3.76 -19.41 -5.22
CA LYS A 81 3.34 -20.77 -5.54
C LYS A 81 3.15 -20.99 -7.05
N TYR A 82 2.84 -19.95 -7.77
CA TYR A 82 2.62 -19.94 -9.22
C TYR A 82 3.83 -19.43 -10.02
N ASN A 83 4.96 -19.14 -9.35
CA ASN A 83 6.11 -18.46 -9.94
C ASN A 83 5.77 -17.10 -10.56
N VAL A 84 4.81 -16.39 -10.00
CA VAL A 84 4.40 -15.06 -10.43
C VAL A 84 5.10 -14.00 -9.57
N LYS A 85 5.84 -13.09 -10.19
CA LYS A 85 6.50 -12.00 -9.48
C LYS A 85 5.48 -11.00 -8.94
N THR A 86 5.72 -10.52 -7.74
CA THR A 86 4.90 -9.48 -7.10
C THR A 86 5.44 -8.10 -7.44
N MET A 87 4.54 -7.21 -7.85
CA MET A 87 4.77 -5.78 -7.98
C MET A 87 3.76 -5.05 -7.08
N MET A 88 4.08 -3.82 -6.66
CA MET A 88 3.15 -2.98 -5.90
C MET A 88 3.41 -1.50 -6.14
N TRP A 89 2.41 -0.67 -5.89
CA TRP A 89 2.61 0.76 -5.76
C TRP A 89 3.38 1.05 -4.47
N SER A 90 4.32 1.98 -4.52
CA SER A 90 5.36 2.07 -3.49
C SER A 90 5.24 3.26 -2.55
N GLU A 91 4.31 4.18 -2.76
CA GLU A 91 4.24 5.42 -1.98
C GLU A 91 3.94 5.19 -0.49
N MET A 92 3.20 4.11 -0.15
CA MET A 92 2.94 3.76 1.25
C MET A 92 4.18 3.26 2.01
N LEU A 93 5.29 3.02 1.31
CA LEU A 93 6.60 2.70 1.88
C LEU A 93 7.49 3.93 2.05
N LEU A 94 6.99 5.13 1.74
CA LEU A 94 7.75 6.37 1.76
C LEU A 94 7.33 7.27 2.92
N ASN A 95 8.30 7.73 3.70
CA ASN A 95 8.10 8.86 4.62
C ASN A 95 8.22 10.16 3.83
N ALA A 96 7.19 10.46 3.04
CA ALA A 96 7.21 11.57 2.12
C ALA A 96 6.67 12.85 2.79
N ILE A 97 7.57 13.82 3.01
CA ILE A 97 7.22 15.12 3.56
C ILE A 97 7.43 16.17 2.47
N GLY A 98 6.38 16.89 2.16
CA GLY A 98 6.42 17.96 1.18
C GLY A 98 7.15 19.20 1.68
N LYS A 99 7.45 20.14 0.78
CA LYS A 99 8.22 21.37 1.08
C LYS A 99 7.58 22.26 2.15
N GLN A 100 6.29 22.17 2.34
CA GLN A 100 5.53 22.95 3.32
C GLN A 100 5.19 22.13 4.57
N GLY A 101 5.83 20.96 4.76
CA GLY A 101 5.62 20.08 5.90
C GLY A 101 4.41 19.16 5.79
N GLN A 102 3.67 19.16 4.66
CA GLN A 102 2.57 18.24 4.45
C GLN A 102 3.06 16.79 4.30
N SER A 103 2.37 15.87 4.93
CA SER A 103 2.67 14.45 4.90
C SER A 103 1.99 13.76 3.72
N TRP A 104 2.75 12.90 3.02
CA TRP A 104 2.32 12.12 1.86
C TRP A 104 2.68 10.64 2.02
N GLY A 105 2.11 9.83 1.15
CA GLY A 105 2.42 8.40 1.10
C GLY A 105 2.20 7.70 2.44
N GLY A 106 3.18 6.92 2.85
CA GLY A 106 3.18 6.18 4.11
C GLY A 106 3.55 6.98 5.37
N SER A 107 3.67 8.31 5.27
CA SER A 107 3.88 9.17 6.44
C SER A 107 2.63 9.24 7.31
N HIS A 108 2.83 9.39 8.62
CA HIS A 108 1.74 9.73 9.53
C HIS A 108 1.14 11.09 9.18
N LYS A 109 -0.18 11.19 9.19
CA LYS A 109 -0.84 12.48 9.02
C LYS A 109 -2.19 12.58 9.73
N TYR A 110 -2.55 13.80 10.08
CA TYR A 110 -3.90 14.18 10.44
C TYR A 110 -4.60 14.80 9.23
N VAL A 111 -5.79 14.31 8.93
CA VAL A 111 -6.64 14.88 7.89
C VAL A 111 -7.60 15.86 8.53
N LEU A 112 -7.62 17.08 8.03
CA LEU A 112 -8.50 18.15 8.50
C LEU A 112 -9.49 18.52 7.41
N ASN A 113 -10.68 18.94 7.82
CA ASN A 113 -11.62 19.58 6.92
C ASN A 113 -11.03 20.90 6.43
N MET A 114 -10.86 21.05 5.12
CA MET A 114 -10.20 22.23 4.53
C MET A 114 -10.95 23.55 4.74
N ARG A 115 -12.26 23.51 5.07
CA ARG A 115 -13.08 24.70 5.29
C ARG A 115 -13.18 25.08 6.76
N THR A 116 -13.38 24.07 7.65
CA THR A 116 -13.62 24.30 9.08
C THR A 116 -12.39 24.09 9.93
N ASN A 117 -11.32 23.50 9.37
CA ASN A 117 -10.12 23.07 10.07
C ASN A 117 -10.39 22.04 11.20
N GLU A 118 -11.55 21.39 11.15
CA GLU A 118 -11.91 20.34 12.08
C GLU A 118 -11.17 19.05 11.75
N PHE A 119 -10.80 18.30 12.79
CA PHE A 119 -10.20 16.99 12.64
C PHE A 119 -11.20 16.02 11.98
N LEU A 120 -10.77 15.33 10.92
CA LEU A 120 -11.55 14.32 10.25
C LEU A 120 -11.04 12.92 10.61
N GLU A 121 -9.75 12.67 10.39
CA GLU A 121 -9.15 11.36 10.62
C GLU A 121 -7.65 11.44 10.87
N GLU A 122 -7.12 10.39 11.48
CA GLU A 122 -5.70 10.12 11.58
C GLU A 122 -5.34 8.98 10.63
N ARG A 123 -4.29 9.18 9.83
CA ARG A 123 -3.71 8.15 8.95
C ARG A 123 -2.40 7.66 9.54
N PRO A 124 -2.36 6.44 10.05
CA PRO A 124 -1.17 5.89 10.69
C PRO A 124 -0.01 5.71 9.70
N ALA A 125 1.22 5.80 10.21
CA ALA A 125 2.42 5.64 9.39
C ALA A 125 2.66 4.18 9.01
N THR A 126 2.87 3.93 7.70
CA THR A 126 3.20 2.62 7.14
C THR A 126 4.60 2.52 6.58
N TYR A 127 5.31 3.64 6.39
CA TYR A 127 6.59 3.70 5.67
C TYR A 127 7.66 2.75 6.20
N ARG A 128 7.65 2.40 7.49
CA ARG A 128 8.60 1.44 8.07
C ARG A 128 8.44 0.01 7.51
N ALA A 129 7.33 -0.29 6.84
CA ALA A 129 7.11 -1.57 6.19
C ALA A 129 8.16 -1.87 5.11
N ILE A 130 8.83 -0.86 4.55
CA ILE A 130 9.92 -1.02 3.57
C ILE A 130 11.04 -1.94 4.06
N ASP A 131 11.27 -1.99 5.37
CA ASP A 131 12.30 -2.85 5.98
C ASP A 131 11.76 -4.23 6.40
N MET A 132 10.45 -4.49 6.22
CA MET A 132 9.77 -5.69 6.67
C MET A 132 9.33 -6.60 5.52
N ILE A 133 9.41 -6.13 4.28
CA ILE A 133 8.97 -6.85 3.08
C ILE A 133 10.17 -7.40 2.28
N SER A 134 9.89 -8.40 1.45
CA SER A 134 10.88 -9.05 0.59
C SER A 134 11.43 -8.11 -0.47
N LYS A 135 12.74 -8.20 -0.76
CA LYS A 135 13.44 -7.30 -1.68
C LYS A 135 13.25 -7.67 -3.16
N ASP A 136 12.68 -8.83 -3.44
CA ASP A 136 12.31 -9.26 -4.79
C ASP A 136 10.95 -8.73 -5.28
N ILE A 137 10.23 -7.96 -4.42
CA ILE A 137 9.04 -7.22 -4.83
C ILE A 137 9.48 -6.01 -5.66
N ILE A 138 8.86 -5.85 -6.84
CA ILE A 138 9.15 -4.74 -7.75
C ILE A 138 8.31 -3.53 -7.35
N MET A 139 8.98 -2.41 -7.10
CA MET A 139 8.33 -1.16 -6.69
C MET A 139 7.86 -0.36 -7.91
N PHE A 140 6.56 -0.03 -7.98
CA PHE A 140 6.04 0.95 -8.91
C PHE A 140 6.03 2.32 -8.23
N ASN A 141 6.98 3.19 -8.60
CA ASN A 141 7.12 4.51 -8.00
C ASN A 141 6.45 5.58 -8.86
N TRP A 142 5.38 6.18 -8.36
CA TRP A 142 4.72 7.32 -8.99
C TRP A 142 5.02 8.64 -8.27
N TYR A 143 5.74 8.58 -7.13
CA TYR A 143 6.22 9.76 -6.40
C TYR A 143 7.56 10.30 -6.91
N TRP A 144 8.11 9.75 -7.99
CA TRP A 144 9.32 10.27 -8.61
C TRP A 144 9.18 11.75 -9.03
N SER A 145 7.97 12.20 -9.41
CA SER A 145 7.66 13.60 -9.70
C SER A 145 7.69 14.52 -8.47
N ILE A 146 7.57 13.95 -7.26
CA ILE A 146 7.66 14.70 -6.00
C ILE A 146 9.13 14.86 -5.60
N SER A 147 9.91 13.77 -5.66
CA SER A 147 11.34 13.79 -5.39
C SER A 147 12.06 12.62 -6.05
N PRO A 148 13.13 12.87 -6.80
CA PRO A 148 13.98 11.81 -7.37
C PRO A 148 14.74 11.03 -6.29
N SER A 149 14.80 11.50 -5.05
CA SER A 149 15.47 10.81 -3.94
C SER A 149 14.79 9.50 -3.58
N TYR A 150 13.51 9.29 -3.91
CA TYR A 150 12.79 8.06 -3.60
C TYR A 150 13.29 6.87 -4.40
N GLU A 151 13.73 7.08 -5.63
CA GLU A 151 14.37 6.02 -6.43
C GLU A 151 15.69 5.58 -5.83
N LYS A 152 16.49 6.56 -5.40
CA LYS A 152 17.73 6.28 -4.70
C LYS A 152 17.46 5.46 -3.43
N LEU A 153 16.42 5.84 -2.67
CA LEU A 153 16.00 5.10 -1.48
C LEU A 153 15.66 3.64 -1.79
N PHE A 154 14.84 3.37 -2.82
CA PHE A 154 14.48 2.00 -3.18
C PHE A 154 15.72 1.19 -3.59
N LYS A 155 16.60 1.77 -4.39
CA LYS A 155 17.87 1.14 -4.77
C LYS A 155 18.77 0.85 -3.57
N GLU A 156 18.92 1.80 -2.65
CA GLU A 156 19.70 1.63 -1.42
C GLU A 156 19.10 0.56 -0.50
N LYS A 157 17.77 0.41 -0.51
CA LYS A 157 17.05 -0.65 0.21
C LYS A 157 17.07 -1.99 -0.51
N GLY A 158 17.65 -2.08 -1.72
CA GLY A 158 17.81 -3.31 -2.49
C GLY A 158 16.59 -3.72 -3.31
N PHE A 159 15.71 -2.78 -3.64
CA PHE A 159 14.55 -3.03 -4.50
C PHE A 159 14.82 -2.64 -5.95
N ASP A 160 14.23 -3.41 -6.88
CA ASP A 160 14.01 -2.94 -8.24
C ASP A 160 12.82 -1.98 -8.25
N ALA A 161 12.97 -0.84 -8.93
CA ALA A 161 11.92 0.15 -9.05
C ALA A 161 11.64 0.49 -10.52
N LEU A 162 10.36 0.62 -10.85
CA LEU A 162 9.85 1.07 -12.13
C LEU A 162 9.08 2.38 -11.96
N PHE A 163 9.09 3.19 -12.99
CA PHE A 163 8.31 4.42 -13.02
C PHE A 163 6.84 4.11 -13.29
N GLY A 164 5.97 4.50 -12.39
CA GLY A 164 4.53 4.43 -12.54
C GLY A 164 3.95 5.83 -12.55
N ASN A 165 3.75 6.43 -13.70
CA ASN A 165 3.02 7.69 -13.81
C ASN A 165 2.25 7.74 -15.12
N PHE A 166 1.00 8.19 -15.02
CA PHE A 166 0.11 8.37 -16.16
C PHE A 166 0.03 9.82 -16.64
N TYR A 167 0.70 10.73 -15.95
CA TYR A 167 0.73 12.13 -16.38
C TYR A 167 1.82 12.35 -17.42
N SER A 168 1.45 12.96 -18.53
CA SER A 168 2.45 13.40 -19.51
C SER A 168 3.40 14.37 -18.83
N LEU A 169 4.68 14.08 -18.92
CA LEU A 169 5.71 15.03 -18.50
C LEU A 169 5.70 16.19 -19.46
N THR A 170 5.03 17.27 -19.10
CA THR A 170 5.35 18.58 -19.64
C THR A 170 6.59 19.06 -18.89
N PHE A 171 7.75 18.83 -19.49
CA PHE A 171 8.98 19.48 -19.09
C PHE A 171 8.99 20.94 -19.52
#